data_d5916ff71b70e5f2a85db995089a5e87
#
_entry.id   d5916ff71b70e5f2a85db995089a5e87
#
_cell.length_a   1.000
_cell.length_b   1.000
_cell.length_c   1.000
_cell.angle_alpha   90.00
_cell.angle_beta   90.00
_cell.angle_gamma   90.00
#
_symmetry.space_group_name_H-M   'P 1'
#
loop_
_entity.id
_entity.type
_entity.pdbx_description
1 polymer ?
#
loop_
_entity_poly.entity_id
_entity_poly.type
_entity_poly.pdbx_seq_one_letter_code
_entity_poly.pdbx_strand_id
1 'polypeptide(L)'
;MHPTLIALHAASATVALVAGLAAFRRPACLGAHAVGTVLMSLTLAGALWVGRGGGTPVLDVVFPALLVLALVMSYRGVRAWQQRPPAGEGASAGCVAAVGFNCISLVTGLLAVAAVRTGWGPVAVVVAGVLPTLVGRVPLGRAVRARQRPPRVDARTAVPPHR
;
A
#
# COMPACT_ATOMS: atom_id res chain seq x y z
N MET A 1 -9.59 -19.06 14.01
CA MET A 1 -9.97 -18.03 13.02
C MET A 1 -10.92 -18.62 11.98
N HIS A 2 -11.97 -17.88 11.58
CA HIS A 2 -12.93 -18.38 10.59
C HIS A 2 -12.30 -18.38 9.18
N PRO A 3 -12.26 -19.53 8.47
CA PRO A 3 -11.54 -19.66 7.19
C PRO A 3 -12.04 -18.68 6.12
N THR A 4 -13.33 -18.37 6.14
CA THR A 4 -13.95 -17.41 5.22
C THR A 4 -13.38 -15.99 5.38
N LEU A 5 -13.17 -15.53 6.62
CA LEU A 5 -12.60 -14.20 6.88
C LEU A 5 -11.16 -14.11 6.40
N ILE A 6 -10.39 -15.18 6.54
CA ILE A 6 -9.01 -15.24 6.03
C ILE A 6 -9.00 -15.20 4.50
N ALA A 7 -9.90 -15.94 3.84
CA ALA A 7 -10.01 -15.95 2.39
C ALA A 7 -10.44 -14.57 1.85
N LEU A 8 -11.41 -13.92 2.48
CA LEU A 8 -11.86 -12.57 2.12
C LEU A 8 -10.75 -11.54 2.33
N HIS A 9 -9.99 -11.64 3.43
CA HIS A 9 -8.83 -10.79 3.70
C HIS A 9 -7.78 -10.93 2.59
N ALA A 10 -7.41 -12.16 2.25
CA ALA A 10 -6.42 -12.42 1.20
C ALA A 10 -6.90 -11.92 -0.18
N ALA A 11 -8.17 -12.17 -0.53
CA ALA A 11 -8.75 -11.71 -1.78
C ALA A 11 -8.75 -10.17 -1.87
N SER A 12 -9.22 -9.48 -0.82
CA SER A 12 -9.24 -8.01 -0.79
C SER A 12 -7.85 -7.40 -0.80
N ALA A 13 -6.86 -8.01 -0.13
CA ALA A 13 -5.46 -7.60 -0.18
C ALA A 13 -4.87 -7.75 -1.60
N THR A 14 -5.19 -8.85 -2.29
CA THR A 14 -4.76 -9.08 -3.68
C THR A 14 -5.37 -8.04 -4.62
N VAL A 15 -6.67 -7.79 -4.51
CA VAL A 15 -7.35 -6.74 -5.30
C VAL A 15 -6.72 -5.37 -5.03
N ALA A 16 -6.47 -5.03 -3.75
CA ALA A 16 -5.84 -3.77 -3.38
C ALA A 16 -4.43 -3.65 -3.98
N LEU A 17 -3.63 -4.71 -3.96
CA LEU A 17 -2.28 -4.71 -4.53
C LEU A 17 -2.31 -4.51 -6.05
N VAL A 18 -3.10 -5.31 -6.77
CA VAL A 18 -3.21 -5.24 -8.22
C VAL A 18 -3.74 -3.87 -8.67
N ALA A 19 -4.81 -3.39 -8.02
CA ALA A 19 -5.37 -2.07 -8.30
C ALA A 19 -4.38 -0.94 -7.97
N GLY A 20 -3.62 -1.07 -6.88
CA GLY A 20 -2.57 -0.13 -6.51
C GLY A 20 -1.45 -0.05 -7.54
N LEU A 21 -0.95 -1.20 -8.02
CA LEU A 21 0.04 -1.24 -9.10
C LEU A 21 -0.50 -0.65 -10.41
N ALA A 22 -1.76 -0.95 -10.75
CA ALA A 22 -2.41 -0.39 -11.92
C ALA A 22 -2.61 1.14 -11.81
N ALA A 23 -2.84 1.67 -10.60
CA ALA A 23 -3.08 3.08 -10.34
C ALA A 23 -1.89 3.99 -10.71
N PHE A 24 -0.66 3.46 -10.74
CA PHE A 24 0.50 4.24 -11.23
C PHE A 24 0.37 4.64 -12.70
N ARG A 25 -0.36 3.85 -13.51
CA ARG A 25 -0.61 4.09 -14.92
C ARG A 25 -2.02 4.60 -15.20
N ARG A 26 -3.00 4.16 -14.39
CA ARG A 26 -4.42 4.44 -14.55
C ARG A 26 -5.01 4.94 -13.23
N PRO A 27 -5.09 6.25 -12.99
CA PRO A 27 -5.62 6.83 -11.75
C PRO A 27 -7.05 6.38 -11.41
N ALA A 28 -7.82 5.93 -12.40
CA ALA A 28 -9.15 5.34 -12.18
C ALA A 28 -9.13 4.12 -11.23
N CYS A 29 -8.00 3.38 -11.17
CA CYS A 29 -7.85 2.22 -10.29
C CYS A 29 -7.68 2.60 -8.79
N LEU A 30 -7.51 3.89 -8.45
CA LEU A 30 -7.38 4.36 -7.06
C LEU A 30 -8.60 4.01 -6.21
N GLY A 31 -9.81 4.06 -6.80
CA GLY A 31 -11.04 3.68 -6.10
C GLY A 31 -11.04 2.20 -5.70
N ALA A 32 -10.70 1.30 -6.62
CA ALA A 32 -10.60 -0.13 -6.34
C ALA A 32 -9.51 -0.43 -5.31
N HIS A 33 -8.36 0.27 -5.37
CA HIS A 33 -7.30 0.18 -4.36
C HIS A 33 -7.79 0.60 -2.96
N ALA A 34 -8.49 1.74 -2.86
CA ALA A 34 -9.02 2.25 -1.60
C ALA A 34 -10.06 1.29 -1.01
N VAL A 35 -11.02 0.82 -1.82
CA VAL A 35 -12.03 -0.15 -1.38
C VAL A 35 -11.36 -1.46 -0.92
N GLY A 36 -10.40 -1.97 -1.69
CA GLY A 36 -9.67 -3.19 -1.34
C GLY A 36 -8.93 -3.08 0.00
N THR A 37 -8.26 -1.95 0.27
CA THR A 37 -7.56 -1.73 1.56
C THR A 37 -8.53 -1.61 2.73
N VAL A 38 -9.69 -0.97 2.55
CA VAL A 38 -10.74 -0.88 3.58
C VAL A 38 -11.33 -2.26 3.88
N LEU A 39 -11.72 -3.02 2.87
CA LEU A 39 -12.25 -4.38 3.04
C LEU A 39 -11.23 -5.31 3.70
N MET A 40 -9.96 -5.21 3.31
CA MET A 40 -8.87 -5.94 3.95
C MET A 40 -8.78 -5.63 5.45
N SER A 41 -8.89 -4.35 5.83
CA SER A 41 -8.82 -3.93 7.25
C SER A 41 -10.03 -4.41 8.04
N LEU A 42 -11.23 -4.34 7.46
CA LEU A 42 -12.46 -4.81 8.10
C LEU A 42 -12.45 -6.32 8.31
N THR A 43 -12.01 -7.10 7.32
CA THR A 43 -11.90 -8.56 7.42
C THR A 43 -10.83 -8.98 8.43
N LEU A 44 -9.71 -8.24 8.52
CA LEU A 44 -8.70 -8.46 9.55
C LEU A 44 -9.27 -8.17 10.94
N ALA A 45 -9.94 -7.04 11.14
CA ALA A 45 -10.58 -6.69 12.40
C ALA A 45 -11.62 -7.76 12.82
N GLY A 46 -12.46 -8.21 11.88
CA GLY A 46 -13.42 -9.29 12.12
C GLY A 46 -12.75 -10.62 12.50
N ALA A 47 -11.66 -10.98 11.83
CA ALA A 47 -10.89 -12.19 12.14
C ALA A 47 -10.26 -12.13 13.54
N LEU A 48 -9.76 -10.95 13.95
CA LEU A 48 -9.22 -10.73 15.29
C LEU A 48 -10.32 -10.77 16.36
N TRP A 49 -11.49 -10.21 16.05
CA TRP A 49 -12.63 -10.24 16.97
C TRP A 49 -13.08 -11.67 17.27
N VAL A 50 -13.25 -12.49 16.24
CA VAL A 50 -13.67 -13.88 16.36
C VAL A 50 -12.58 -14.78 16.97
N GLY A 51 -11.30 -14.45 16.73
CA GLY A 51 -10.15 -15.22 17.22
C GLY A 51 -9.67 -14.89 18.64
N ARG A 52 -10.36 -14.00 19.37
CA ARG A 52 -9.97 -13.64 20.74
C ARG A 52 -9.98 -14.85 21.68
N GLY A 53 -8.89 -15.03 22.41
CA GLY A 53 -8.78 -16.04 23.46
C GLY A 53 -8.06 -17.35 23.10
N GLY A 54 -7.53 -17.50 21.88
CA GLY A 54 -6.81 -18.72 21.45
C GLY A 54 -5.40 -18.50 20.92
N GLY A 55 -4.81 -17.30 21.12
CA GLY A 55 -3.49 -16.93 20.58
C GLY A 55 -2.34 -17.16 21.56
N THR A 56 -1.13 -17.20 21.02
CA THR A 56 0.10 -17.09 21.81
C THR A 56 0.32 -15.59 22.15
N PRO A 57 1.03 -15.24 23.24
CA PRO A 57 1.31 -13.85 23.62
C PRO A 57 1.93 -13.01 22.50
N VAL A 58 2.71 -13.62 21.62
CA VAL A 58 3.31 -12.96 20.45
C VAL A 58 2.24 -12.51 19.46
N LEU A 59 1.25 -13.35 19.21
CA LEU A 59 0.14 -13.04 18.28
C LEU A 59 -0.76 -11.92 18.82
N ASP A 60 -0.91 -11.83 20.13
CA ASP A 60 -1.71 -10.79 20.80
C ASP A 60 -1.09 -9.39 20.64
N VAL A 61 0.20 -9.29 20.35
CA VAL A 61 0.89 -8.02 20.04
C VAL A 61 0.96 -7.77 18.54
N VAL A 62 1.31 -8.80 17.77
CA VAL A 62 1.54 -8.68 16.32
C VAL A 62 0.25 -8.33 15.57
N PHE A 63 -0.86 -8.99 15.89
CA PHE A 63 -2.12 -8.75 15.17
C PHE A 63 -2.70 -7.34 15.36
N PRO A 64 -2.77 -6.78 16.56
CA PRO A 64 -3.16 -5.37 16.73
C PRO A 64 -2.24 -4.42 15.98
N ALA A 65 -0.93 -4.65 15.97
CA ALA A 65 0.02 -3.84 15.21
C ALA A 65 -0.26 -3.89 13.70
N LEU A 66 -0.55 -5.08 13.17
CA LEU A 66 -0.96 -5.25 11.76
C LEU A 66 -2.30 -4.57 11.46
N LEU A 67 -3.25 -4.59 12.40
CA LEU A 67 -4.52 -3.88 12.25
C LEU A 67 -4.30 -2.36 12.19
N VAL A 68 -3.46 -1.80 13.06
CA VAL A 68 -3.10 -0.38 13.01
C VAL A 68 -2.46 -0.03 11.67
N LEU A 69 -1.53 -0.85 11.18
CA LEU A 69 -0.93 -0.66 9.85
C LEU A 69 -1.99 -0.69 8.74
N ALA A 70 -2.92 -1.65 8.78
CA ALA A 70 -4.00 -1.77 7.81
C ALA A 70 -4.94 -0.55 7.82
N LEU A 71 -5.24 0.02 9.00
CA LEU A 71 -6.01 1.25 9.13
C LEU A 71 -5.28 2.46 8.55
N VAL A 72 -3.97 2.58 8.80
CA VAL A 72 -3.13 3.63 8.18
C VAL A 72 -3.12 3.48 6.66
N MET A 73 -3.00 2.27 6.14
CA MET A 73 -3.05 2.00 4.69
C MET A 73 -4.41 2.38 4.10
N SER A 74 -5.51 2.04 4.78
CA SER A 74 -6.87 2.39 4.36
C SER A 74 -7.07 3.90 4.35
N TYR A 75 -6.66 4.61 5.40
CA TYR A 75 -6.70 6.07 5.45
C TYR A 75 -5.92 6.70 4.28
N ARG A 76 -4.69 6.26 4.04
CA ARG A 76 -3.86 6.77 2.94
C ARG A 76 -4.45 6.44 1.57
N GLY A 77 -5.01 5.25 1.39
CA GLY A 77 -5.68 4.83 0.16
C GLY A 77 -6.90 5.69 -0.16
N VAL A 78 -7.77 5.91 0.83
CA VAL A 78 -8.97 6.77 0.71
C VAL A 78 -8.58 8.22 0.42
N ARG A 79 -7.58 8.76 1.12
CA ARG A 79 -7.06 10.12 0.86
C ARG A 79 -6.49 10.26 -0.54
N ALA A 80 -5.72 9.28 -1.02
CA ALA A 80 -5.20 9.28 -2.39
C ALA A 80 -6.33 9.25 -3.43
N TRP A 81 -7.40 8.48 -3.17
CA TRP A 81 -8.58 8.44 -4.04
C TRP A 81 -9.35 9.77 -4.05
N GLN A 82 -9.56 10.38 -2.88
CA GLN A 82 -10.22 11.69 -2.76
C GLN A 82 -9.44 12.80 -3.48
N GLN A 83 -8.11 12.73 -3.44
CA GLN A 83 -7.18 13.69 -4.06
C GLN A 83 -6.74 13.27 -5.47
N ARG A 84 -7.51 12.36 -6.11
CA ARG A 84 -7.17 11.91 -7.46
C ARG A 84 -7.14 13.09 -8.44
N PRO A 85 -6.16 13.11 -9.35
CA PRO A 85 -6.10 14.12 -10.39
C PRO A 85 -7.29 13.98 -11.37
N PRO A 86 -7.66 15.06 -12.06
CA PRO A 86 -8.62 15.01 -13.16
C PRO A 86 -8.24 13.99 -14.23
N ALA A 87 -9.21 13.57 -15.02
CA ALA A 87 -8.97 12.64 -16.13
C ALA A 87 -7.98 13.26 -17.14
N GLY A 88 -6.95 12.50 -17.50
CA GLY A 88 -5.89 12.95 -18.41
C GLY A 88 -4.63 13.48 -17.70
N GLU A 89 -4.70 13.78 -16.43
CA GLU A 89 -3.53 14.17 -15.65
C GLU A 89 -2.87 12.96 -14.98
N GLY A 90 -1.53 13.01 -14.86
CA GLY A 90 -0.78 11.97 -14.18
C GLY A 90 -0.97 12.01 -12.65
N ALA A 91 -0.79 10.88 -11.98
CA ALA A 91 -0.88 10.80 -10.52
C ALA A 91 0.07 11.80 -9.84
N SER A 92 -0.42 12.54 -8.84
CA SER A 92 0.38 13.47 -8.05
C SER A 92 1.47 12.74 -7.24
N ALA A 93 2.52 13.46 -6.84
CA ALA A 93 3.58 12.92 -5.98
C ALA A 93 3.00 12.32 -4.66
N GLY A 94 1.99 12.97 -4.08
CA GLY A 94 1.29 12.49 -2.88
C GLY A 94 0.54 11.19 -3.13
N CYS A 95 -0.18 11.05 -4.25
CA CYS A 95 -0.84 9.81 -4.66
C CYS A 95 0.18 8.68 -4.83
N VAL A 96 1.29 8.95 -5.55
CA VAL A 96 2.35 7.96 -5.78
C VAL A 96 2.95 7.49 -4.46
N ALA A 97 3.23 8.43 -3.53
CA ALA A 97 3.77 8.09 -2.21
C ALA A 97 2.80 7.25 -1.38
N ALA A 98 1.50 7.58 -1.37
CA ALA A 98 0.49 6.87 -0.60
C ALA A 98 0.27 5.44 -1.12
N VAL A 99 0.05 5.30 -2.44
CA VAL A 99 -0.18 4.00 -3.09
C VAL A 99 1.07 3.13 -3.04
N GLY A 100 2.26 3.73 -3.27
CA GLY A 100 3.52 3.01 -3.20
C GLY A 100 3.80 2.45 -1.80
N PHE A 101 3.57 3.25 -0.76
CA PHE A 101 3.65 2.78 0.62
C PHE A 101 2.72 1.58 0.85
N ASN A 102 1.45 1.68 0.44
CA ASN A 102 0.47 0.61 0.60
C ASN A 102 0.90 -0.67 -0.15
N CYS A 103 1.36 -0.56 -1.40
CA CYS A 103 1.83 -1.72 -2.17
C CYS A 103 3.03 -2.40 -1.49
N ILE A 104 4.01 -1.64 -1.01
CA ILE A 104 5.17 -2.17 -0.28
C ILE A 104 4.68 -2.90 0.99
N SER A 105 3.78 -2.30 1.77
CA SER A 105 3.23 -2.90 2.99
C SER A 105 2.46 -4.19 2.71
N LEU A 106 1.68 -4.25 1.61
CA LEU A 106 0.96 -5.47 1.19
C LEU A 106 1.92 -6.59 0.81
N VAL A 107 2.96 -6.30 0.03
CA VAL A 107 3.98 -7.30 -0.33
C VAL A 107 4.73 -7.78 0.92
N THR A 108 5.10 -6.86 1.81
CA THR A 108 5.73 -7.18 3.09
C THR A 108 4.88 -8.12 3.93
N GLY A 109 3.58 -7.80 4.09
CA GLY A 109 2.63 -8.63 4.83
C GLY A 109 2.46 -10.02 4.21
N LEU A 110 2.34 -10.10 2.88
CA LEU A 110 2.23 -11.36 2.15
C LEU A 110 3.45 -12.26 2.39
N LEU A 111 4.66 -11.70 2.24
CA LEU A 111 5.90 -12.45 2.43
C LEU A 111 6.11 -12.88 3.88
N ALA A 112 5.78 -12.02 4.85
CA ALA A 112 5.87 -12.36 6.27
C ALA A 112 4.91 -13.53 6.61
N VAL A 113 3.66 -13.47 6.13
CA VAL A 113 2.69 -14.56 6.35
C VAL A 113 3.12 -15.84 5.65
N ALA A 114 3.65 -15.76 4.42
CA ALA A 114 4.19 -16.92 3.72
C ALA A 114 5.35 -17.56 4.48
N ALA A 115 6.30 -16.76 4.97
CA ALA A 115 7.43 -17.23 5.76
C ALA A 115 7.02 -17.95 7.05
N VAL A 116 6.00 -17.41 7.75
CA VAL A 116 5.44 -18.06 8.95
C VAL A 116 4.79 -19.40 8.58
N ARG A 117 3.99 -19.45 7.50
CA ARG A 117 3.26 -20.67 7.09
C ARG A 117 4.18 -21.78 6.59
N THR A 118 5.30 -21.44 6.00
CA THR A 118 6.31 -22.41 5.54
C THR A 118 7.27 -22.86 6.63
N GLY A 119 7.07 -22.40 7.87
CA GLY A 119 7.90 -22.81 9.03
C GLY A 119 9.30 -22.21 9.00
N TRP A 120 9.51 -21.12 8.29
CA TRP A 120 10.80 -20.42 8.30
C TRP A 120 11.11 -19.89 9.71
N GLY A 121 12.36 -19.94 10.10
CA GLY A 121 12.77 -19.45 11.41
C GLY A 121 12.54 -17.94 11.58
N PRO A 122 12.55 -17.43 12.82
CA PRO A 122 12.19 -16.04 13.13
C PRO A 122 13.04 -15.02 12.38
N VAL A 123 14.30 -15.31 12.11
CA VAL A 123 15.18 -14.44 11.30
C VAL A 123 14.65 -14.27 9.88
N ALA A 124 14.21 -15.35 9.25
CA ALA A 124 13.69 -15.29 7.88
C ALA A 124 12.36 -14.51 7.82
N VAL A 125 11.51 -14.60 8.85
CA VAL A 125 10.28 -13.81 8.97
C VAL A 125 10.61 -12.31 9.09
N VAL A 126 11.61 -11.94 9.89
CA VAL A 126 12.08 -10.55 10.02
C VAL A 126 12.64 -10.04 8.68
N VAL A 127 13.47 -10.85 8.01
CA VAL A 127 14.03 -10.48 6.69
C VAL A 127 12.90 -10.31 5.67
N ALA A 128 11.93 -11.22 5.60
CA ALA A 128 10.77 -11.13 4.71
C ALA A 128 9.90 -9.88 5.00
N GLY A 129 9.86 -9.43 6.25
CA GLY A 129 9.17 -8.20 6.67
C GLY A 129 9.94 -6.92 6.34
N VAL A 130 11.26 -6.94 6.45
CA VAL A 130 12.10 -5.72 6.32
C VAL A 130 12.57 -5.50 4.88
N LEU A 131 13.01 -6.56 4.20
CA LEU A 131 13.63 -6.47 2.87
C LEU A 131 12.77 -5.77 1.82
N PRO A 132 11.46 -6.08 1.65
CA PRO A 132 10.61 -5.40 0.67
C PRO A 132 10.46 -3.91 0.97
N THR A 133 10.45 -3.54 2.25
CA THR A 133 10.36 -2.15 2.68
C THR A 133 11.61 -1.37 2.28
N LEU A 134 12.80 -1.93 2.51
CA LEU A 134 14.07 -1.30 2.14
C LEU A 134 14.21 -1.19 0.62
N VAL A 135 13.97 -2.28 -0.09
CA VAL A 135 14.07 -2.33 -1.56
C VAL A 135 13.03 -1.42 -2.21
N GLY A 136 11.79 -1.42 -1.71
CA GLY A 136 10.68 -0.64 -2.26
C GLY A 136 10.83 0.87 -2.04
N ARG A 137 11.51 1.31 -0.98
CA ARG A 137 11.72 2.74 -0.71
C ARG A 137 12.55 3.46 -1.77
N VAL A 138 13.51 2.78 -2.38
CA VAL A 138 14.40 3.38 -3.38
C VAL A 138 13.64 3.79 -4.66
N PRO A 139 12.94 2.87 -5.36
CA PRO A 139 12.17 3.24 -6.55
C PRO A 139 11.03 4.19 -6.24
N LEU A 140 10.36 4.02 -5.08
CA LEU A 140 9.30 4.93 -4.65
C LEU A 140 9.82 6.35 -4.45
N GLY A 141 10.95 6.52 -3.77
CA GLY A 141 11.56 7.83 -3.56
C GLY A 141 11.99 8.50 -4.88
N ARG A 142 12.48 7.72 -5.85
CA ARG A 142 12.80 8.22 -7.20
C ARG A 142 11.54 8.66 -7.94
N ALA A 143 10.47 7.86 -7.90
CA ALA A 143 9.20 8.17 -8.56
C ALA A 143 8.55 9.43 -7.99
N VAL A 144 8.55 9.61 -6.66
CA VAL A 144 8.03 10.81 -6.00
C VAL A 144 8.83 12.05 -6.39
N ARG A 145 10.16 11.97 -6.35
CA ARG A 145 11.04 13.11 -6.76
C ARG A 145 10.87 13.48 -8.22
N ALA A 146 10.68 12.50 -9.11
CA ALA A 146 10.43 12.77 -10.52
C ALA A 146 9.15 13.58 -10.76
N ARG A 147 8.11 13.36 -9.91
CA ARG A 147 6.83 14.09 -9.98
C ARG A 147 6.86 15.47 -9.31
N GLN A 148 7.86 15.73 -8.48
CA GLN A 148 8.05 17.03 -7.80
C GLN A 148 8.89 18.02 -8.63
N ARG A 149 9.57 17.56 -9.69
CA ARG A 149 10.37 18.45 -10.53
C ARG A 149 9.45 19.38 -11.31
N PRO A 150 9.66 20.71 -11.23
CA PRO A 150 8.91 21.65 -12.05
C PRO A 150 9.16 21.36 -13.53
N PRO A 151 8.18 21.66 -14.41
CA PRO A 151 8.38 21.59 -15.86
C PRO A 151 9.62 22.38 -16.22
N ARG A 152 10.51 21.79 -17.00
CA ARG A 152 11.63 22.57 -17.61
C ARG A 152 10.99 23.64 -18.49
N VAL A 153 11.06 24.89 -18.07
CA VAL A 153 10.76 26.02 -18.95
C VAL A 153 11.89 26.04 -19.98
N ASP A 154 11.58 25.55 -21.19
CA ASP A 154 12.55 25.64 -22.29
C ASP A 154 12.84 27.10 -22.54
N ALA A 155 14.07 27.51 -22.26
CA ALA A 155 14.55 28.87 -22.47
C ALA A 155 14.43 29.36 -23.95
N ARG A 156 14.07 28.45 -24.86
CA ARG A 156 13.81 28.76 -26.27
C ARG A 156 12.45 29.42 -26.52
N THR A 157 11.50 29.38 -25.58
CA THR A 157 10.18 30.03 -25.71
C THR A 157 10.11 31.40 -25.04
N ALA A 158 11.20 31.89 -24.45
CA ALA A 158 11.31 33.28 -24.01
C ALA A 158 11.38 34.18 -25.23
N VAL A 159 10.22 34.52 -25.77
CA VAL A 159 10.10 35.59 -26.80
C VAL A 159 10.68 36.86 -26.20
N PRO A 160 11.71 37.51 -26.81
CA PRO A 160 12.23 38.74 -26.30
C PRO A 160 11.12 39.80 -26.31
N PRO A 161 11.04 40.68 -25.29
CA PRO A 161 10.05 41.75 -25.29
C PRO A 161 10.31 42.62 -26.49
N HIS A 162 9.33 42.76 -27.36
CA HIS A 162 9.34 43.75 -28.46
C HIS A 162 9.48 45.13 -27.84
N ARG A 163 10.57 45.82 -28.18
CA ARG A 163 10.77 47.24 -27.89
C ARG A 163 9.99 48.09 -28.87
#